data_f6c4b44bde78a4c55bcbbf8cf051858c
#
_entry.id   f6c4b44bde78a4c55bcbbf8cf051858c
#
_cell.length_a   1.000
_cell.length_b   1.000
_cell.length_c   1.000
_cell.angle_alpha   90.00
_cell.angle_beta   90.00
_cell.angle_gamma   90.00
#
_symmetry.space_group_name_H-M   'P 1'
#
loop_
_entity.id
_entity.type
_entity.pdbx_description
1 polymer ?
#
loop_
_entity_poly.entity_id
_entity_poly.type
_entity_poly.pdbx_seq_one_letter_code
_entity_poly.pdbx_strand_id
1 'polypeptide(L)'
;GYLHYGMNRIDERVRRILRSDFGYRVGVLASEEIKNTLGTAMPDKAPKDVIMHATGINLAKRMPVNFDVETKPVLDACEDVVGELARLVNTVVDSAPEELSADLTDAGAVLTGGGAAMAELDRRIGQALGIPCRVADAPEGCAIRGLYRIMENPEAYSAMLMDRQSRQVW
;
A
#
# COMPACT_ATOMS: atom_id res chain seq x y z
N GLY A 1 9.13 2.60 -12.30
CA GLY A 1 9.07 1.32 -11.62
C GLY A 1 7.63 0.82 -11.50
N TYR A 2 7.45 -0.49 -11.41
CA TYR A 2 6.13 -1.11 -11.37
C TYR A 2 6.15 -2.40 -10.57
N LEU A 3 5.17 -2.56 -9.66
CA LEU A 3 4.85 -3.82 -8.99
C LEU A 3 3.54 -4.38 -9.56
N HIS A 4 3.49 -5.69 -9.81
CA HIS A 4 2.30 -6.37 -10.36
C HIS A 4 1.17 -6.60 -9.33
N TYR A 5 1.26 -5.99 -8.15
CA TYR A 5 0.30 -6.13 -7.06
C TYR A 5 0.23 -4.83 -6.24
N GLY A 6 -0.85 -4.68 -5.48
CA GLY A 6 -1.05 -3.59 -4.52
C GLY A 6 -1.06 -4.11 -3.08
N MET A 7 -1.55 -3.29 -2.15
CA MET A 7 -1.63 -3.62 -0.71
C MET A 7 -2.57 -4.80 -0.40
N ASN A 8 -3.45 -5.19 -1.32
CA ASN A 8 -4.23 -6.43 -1.23
C ASN A 8 -3.34 -7.70 -1.15
N ARG A 9 -2.07 -7.60 -1.56
CA ARG A 9 -1.10 -8.68 -1.38
C ARG A 9 -0.85 -9.01 0.09
N ILE A 10 -0.95 -8.01 0.97
CA ILE A 10 -0.86 -8.21 2.42
C ILE A 10 -2.05 -9.06 2.89
N ASP A 11 -3.27 -8.78 2.42
CA ASP A 11 -4.47 -9.55 2.77
C ASP A 11 -4.33 -11.02 2.36
N GLU A 12 -3.77 -11.27 1.19
CA GLU A 12 -3.47 -12.63 0.72
C GLU A 12 -2.44 -13.34 1.62
N ARG A 13 -1.39 -12.61 2.04
CA ARG A 13 -0.36 -13.16 2.94
C ARG A 13 -0.92 -13.45 4.33
N VAL A 14 -1.71 -12.54 4.91
CA VAL A 14 -2.41 -12.75 6.17
C VAL A 14 -3.29 -14.01 6.10
N ARG A 15 -4.10 -14.15 5.04
CA ARG A 15 -4.92 -15.36 4.85
C ARG A 15 -4.09 -16.64 4.74
N ARG A 16 -2.93 -16.56 4.08
CA ARG A 16 -2.02 -17.70 3.95
C ARG A 16 -1.45 -18.10 5.30
N ILE A 17 -0.92 -17.14 6.08
CA ILE A 17 -0.35 -17.39 7.40
C ILE A 17 -1.41 -17.97 8.34
N LEU A 18 -2.59 -17.36 8.41
CA LEU A 18 -3.68 -17.87 9.25
C LEU A 18 -4.11 -19.29 8.87
N ARG A 19 -4.02 -19.62 7.58
CA ARG A 19 -4.33 -20.97 7.10
C ARG A 19 -3.23 -21.99 7.38
N SER A 20 -1.96 -21.66 7.08
CA SER A 20 -0.85 -22.61 7.18
C SER A 20 -0.41 -22.84 8.62
N ASP A 21 -0.29 -21.77 9.39
CA ASP A 21 0.37 -21.82 10.69
C ASP A 21 -0.64 -21.97 11.84
N PHE A 22 -1.85 -21.43 11.66
CA PHE A 22 -2.88 -21.45 12.69
C PHE A 22 -4.09 -22.34 12.37
N GLY A 23 -4.19 -22.85 11.13
CA GLY A 23 -5.29 -23.72 10.74
C GLY A 23 -6.67 -23.05 10.60
N TYR A 24 -6.68 -21.72 10.40
CA TYR A 24 -7.91 -20.95 10.22
C TYR A 24 -8.04 -20.42 8.79
N ARG A 25 -9.22 -20.55 8.20
CA ARG A 25 -9.56 -19.95 6.92
C ARG A 25 -10.47 -18.75 7.15
N VAL A 26 -9.99 -17.57 6.73
CA VAL A 26 -10.73 -16.30 6.79
C VAL A 26 -11.11 -15.82 5.39
N GLY A 27 -12.18 -15.02 5.32
CA GLY A 27 -12.61 -14.35 4.08
C GLY A 27 -11.73 -13.14 3.71
N VAL A 28 -11.98 -12.58 2.53
CA VAL A 28 -11.23 -11.40 2.02
C VAL A 28 -11.45 -10.20 2.94
N LEU A 29 -12.70 -9.88 3.25
CA LEU A 29 -13.04 -8.74 4.11
C LEU A 29 -12.44 -8.87 5.51
N ALA A 30 -12.50 -10.06 6.11
CA ALA A 30 -11.90 -10.29 7.42
C ALA A 30 -10.36 -10.13 7.39
N SER A 31 -9.68 -10.56 6.33
CA SER A 31 -8.24 -10.36 6.19
C SER A 31 -7.86 -8.90 6.00
N GLU A 32 -8.67 -8.14 5.27
CA GLU A 32 -8.49 -6.70 5.11
C GLU A 32 -8.70 -5.95 6.43
N GLU A 33 -9.74 -6.31 7.19
CA GLU A 33 -9.98 -5.75 8.52
C GLU A 33 -8.84 -6.04 9.49
N ILE A 34 -8.31 -7.27 9.49
CA ILE A 34 -7.13 -7.67 10.26
C ILE A 34 -5.92 -6.80 9.89
N LYS A 35 -5.64 -6.65 8.59
CA LYS A 35 -4.56 -5.77 8.12
C LYS A 35 -4.77 -4.33 8.56
N ASN A 36 -5.97 -3.78 8.42
CA ASN A 36 -6.25 -2.38 8.75
C ASN A 36 -6.18 -2.10 10.27
N THR A 37 -6.44 -3.11 11.08
CA THR A 37 -6.42 -2.99 12.55
C THR A 37 -5.03 -3.20 13.14
N LEU A 38 -4.29 -4.21 12.65
CA LEU A 38 -3.02 -4.64 13.25
C LEU A 38 -1.80 -4.28 12.40
N GLY A 39 -1.99 -3.97 11.10
CA GLY A 39 -0.92 -3.74 10.15
C GLY A 39 -0.36 -2.32 10.20
N THR A 40 0.94 -2.21 10.06
CA THR A 40 1.65 -0.94 9.88
C THR A 40 2.88 -1.15 8.99
N ALA A 41 3.31 -0.09 8.31
CA ALA A 41 4.53 -0.11 7.52
C ALA A 41 5.80 -0.01 8.39
N MET A 42 5.67 0.32 9.68
CA MET A 42 6.78 0.41 10.64
C MET A 42 6.51 -0.50 11.84
N PRO A 43 7.15 -1.67 11.91
CA PRO A 43 6.92 -2.64 12.99
C PRO A 43 7.20 -2.10 14.40
N ASP A 44 8.13 -1.16 14.55
CA ASP A 44 8.45 -0.50 15.83
C ASP A 44 7.31 0.43 16.32
N LYS A 45 6.42 0.85 15.44
CA LYS A 45 5.23 1.66 15.72
C LYS A 45 3.95 0.83 15.81
N ALA A 46 4.05 -0.48 15.68
CA ALA A 46 2.91 -1.36 15.80
C ALA A 46 2.22 -1.22 17.16
N PRO A 47 0.89 -1.35 17.20
CA PRO A 47 0.18 -1.41 18.46
C PRO A 47 0.71 -2.60 19.30
N LYS A 48 1.15 -2.30 20.53
CA LYS A 48 1.63 -3.33 21.47
C LYS A 48 0.43 -3.96 22.17
N ASP A 49 0.52 -5.27 22.34
CA ASP A 49 -0.47 -6.06 23.09
C ASP A 49 -1.93 -5.94 22.58
N VAL A 50 -2.08 -5.65 21.27
CA VAL A 50 -3.40 -5.64 20.64
C VAL A 50 -3.69 -7.03 20.09
N ILE A 51 -4.81 -7.57 20.54
CA ILE A 51 -5.40 -8.82 20.05
C ILE A 51 -6.68 -8.45 19.30
N MET A 52 -6.80 -8.94 18.09
CA MET A 52 -8.01 -8.76 17.30
C MET A 52 -8.82 -10.05 17.29
N HIS A 53 -10.10 -9.97 17.68
CA HIS A 53 -11.02 -11.09 17.56
C HIS A 53 -11.52 -11.21 16.13
N ALA A 54 -11.27 -12.34 15.49
CA ALA A 54 -11.70 -12.62 14.14
C ALA A 54 -12.57 -13.87 14.06
N THR A 55 -13.40 -13.94 13.03
CA THR A 55 -14.23 -15.11 12.74
C THR A 55 -13.74 -15.80 11.48
N GLY A 56 -13.60 -17.11 11.53
CA GLY A 56 -13.17 -17.90 10.40
C GLY A 56 -13.64 -19.37 10.53
N ILE A 57 -13.14 -20.22 9.66
CA ILE A 57 -13.39 -21.65 9.68
C ILE A 57 -12.16 -22.37 10.21
N ASN A 58 -12.31 -23.10 11.31
CA ASN A 58 -11.29 -24.04 11.76
C ASN A 58 -11.20 -25.21 10.77
N LEU A 59 -10.04 -25.41 10.18
CA LEU A 59 -9.85 -26.39 9.10
C LEU A 59 -9.93 -27.83 9.58
N ALA A 60 -9.51 -28.12 10.81
CA ALA A 60 -9.57 -29.45 11.40
C ALA A 60 -11.01 -29.84 11.77
N LYS A 61 -11.73 -28.90 12.40
CA LYS A 61 -13.12 -29.12 12.87
C LYS A 61 -14.17 -28.87 11.78
N ARG A 62 -13.79 -28.16 10.70
CA ARG A 62 -14.68 -27.72 9.59
C ARG A 62 -15.89 -26.90 10.07
N MET A 63 -15.73 -26.14 11.16
CA MET A 63 -16.76 -25.34 11.79
C MET A 63 -16.35 -23.88 11.89
N PRO A 64 -17.30 -22.94 11.84
CA PRO A 64 -17.05 -21.54 12.19
C PRO A 64 -16.53 -21.44 13.63
N VAL A 65 -15.57 -20.54 13.85
CA VAL A 65 -14.96 -20.31 15.16
C VAL A 65 -14.53 -18.85 15.26
N ASN A 66 -14.63 -18.30 16.47
CA ASN A 66 -13.95 -17.06 16.82
C ASN A 66 -12.58 -17.40 17.36
N PHE A 67 -11.57 -16.63 16.95
CA PHE A 67 -10.19 -16.83 17.37
C PHE A 67 -9.47 -15.49 17.46
N ASP A 68 -8.38 -15.48 18.19
CA ASP A 68 -7.57 -14.31 18.39
C ASP A 68 -6.45 -14.26 17.38
N VAL A 69 -6.23 -13.07 16.80
CA VAL A 69 -5.14 -12.78 15.88
C VAL A 69 -4.14 -11.87 16.58
N GLU A 70 -2.91 -12.34 16.68
CA GLU A 70 -1.80 -11.56 17.21
C GLU A 70 -1.23 -10.62 16.16
N THR A 71 -0.62 -9.53 16.59
CA THR A 71 -0.04 -8.50 15.71
C THR A 71 1.13 -9.04 14.88
N LYS A 72 1.99 -9.88 15.46
CA LYS A 72 3.25 -10.31 14.83
C LYS A 72 3.08 -10.94 13.44
N PRO A 73 2.22 -11.95 13.22
CA PRO A 73 2.02 -12.54 11.88
C PRO A 73 1.55 -11.53 10.82
N VAL A 74 0.81 -10.51 11.26
CA VAL A 74 0.32 -9.45 10.37
C VAL A 74 1.46 -8.50 9.99
N LEU A 75 2.33 -8.16 10.94
CA LEU A 75 3.51 -7.34 10.66
C LEU A 75 4.50 -8.03 9.73
N ASP A 76 4.72 -9.33 9.89
CA ASP A 76 5.57 -10.11 8.98
C ASP A 76 5.01 -10.07 7.54
N ALA A 77 3.67 -10.18 7.39
CA ALA A 77 3.02 -10.03 6.09
C ALA A 77 3.13 -8.61 5.50
N CYS A 78 3.10 -7.57 6.35
CA CYS A 78 3.27 -6.18 5.93
C CYS A 78 4.70 -5.92 5.48
N GLU A 79 5.71 -6.32 6.27
CA GLU A 79 7.13 -6.07 5.99
C GLU A 79 7.56 -6.64 4.64
N ASP A 80 7.11 -7.82 4.28
CA ASP A 80 7.40 -8.43 2.99
C ASP A 80 6.98 -7.54 1.81
N VAL A 81 5.75 -6.98 1.87
CA VAL A 81 5.18 -6.18 0.78
C VAL A 81 5.73 -4.75 0.79
N VAL A 82 5.79 -4.14 1.98
CA VAL A 82 6.29 -2.76 2.14
C VAL A 82 7.79 -2.70 1.83
N GLY A 83 8.57 -3.72 2.23
CA GLY A 83 9.99 -3.81 1.91
C GLY A 83 10.25 -3.92 0.39
N GLU A 84 9.43 -4.65 -0.35
CA GLU A 84 9.53 -4.69 -1.82
C GLU A 84 9.18 -3.34 -2.44
N LEU A 85 8.13 -2.66 -1.93
CA LEU A 85 7.77 -1.32 -2.37
C LEU A 85 8.91 -0.31 -2.12
N ALA A 86 9.48 -0.32 -0.92
CA ALA A 86 10.58 0.58 -0.57
C ALA A 86 11.81 0.36 -1.48
N ARG A 87 12.17 -0.89 -1.77
CA ARG A 87 13.25 -1.21 -2.72
C ARG A 87 12.96 -0.70 -4.13
N LEU A 88 11.73 -0.87 -4.61
CA LEU A 88 11.34 -0.36 -5.92
C LEU A 88 11.46 1.15 -6.00
N VAL A 89 10.95 1.86 -4.99
CA VAL A 89 11.00 3.34 -4.96
C VAL A 89 12.45 3.83 -4.95
N ASN A 90 13.33 3.22 -4.14
CA ASN A 90 14.77 3.52 -4.16
C ASN A 90 15.37 3.32 -5.56
N THR A 91 15.11 2.19 -6.20
CA THR A 91 15.62 1.92 -7.56
C THR A 91 15.17 2.98 -8.56
N VAL A 92 13.93 3.48 -8.45
CA VAL A 92 13.42 4.54 -9.34
C VAL A 92 14.11 5.86 -9.08
N VAL A 93 14.30 6.23 -7.81
CA VAL A 93 14.98 7.48 -7.43
C VAL A 93 16.46 7.44 -7.85
N ASP A 94 17.15 6.32 -7.60
CA ASP A 94 18.56 6.13 -7.98
C ASP A 94 18.77 6.19 -9.51
N SER A 95 17.74 5.86 -10.29
CA SER A 95 17.79 5.94 -11.76
C SER A 95 17.33 7.28 -12.32
N ALA A 96 16.92 8.23 -11.47
CA ALA A 96 16.46 9.54 -11.89
C ALA A 96 17.65 10.41 -12.35
N PRO A 97 17.47 11.30 -13.35
CA PRO A 97 18.47 12.30 -13.73
C PRO A 97 18.87 13.19 -12.54
N GLU A 98 20.14 13.62 -12.50
CA GLU A 98 20.68 14.45 -11.42
C GLU A 98 19.90 15.76 -11.24
N GLU A 99 19.38 16.33 -12.32
CA GLU A 99 18.59 17.56 -12.31
C GLU A 99 17.30 17.41 -11.50
N LEU A 100 16.71 16.20 -11.45
CA LEU A 100 15.50 15.92 -10.66
C LEU A 100 15.80 15.62 -9.19
N SER A 101 17.05 15.33 -8.84
CA SER A 101 17.42 14.98 -7.47
C SER A 101 17.25 16.18 -6.51
N ALA A 102 17.55 17.40 -6.97
CA ALA A 102 17.33 18.61 -6.19
C ALA A 102 15.84 18.85 -5.96
N ASP A 103 15.01 18.72 -7.00
CA ASP A 103 13.56 18.87 -6.91
C ASP A 103 12.94 17.83 -5.97
N LEU A 104 13.43 16.58 -6.01
CA LEU A 104 12.97 15.52 -5.09
C LEU A 104 13.30 15.84 -3.63
N THR A 105 14.46 16.43 -3.37
CA THR A 105 14.87 16.80 -2.01
C THR A 105 13.98 17.92 -1.46
N ASP A 106 13.64 18.91 -2.28
CA ASP A 106 12.86 20.08 -1.87
C ASP A 106 11.35 19.80 -1.83
N ALA A 107 10.80 19.17 -2.87
CA ALA A 107 9.37 18.89 -2.99
C ALA A 107 8.94 17.64 -2.21
N GLY A 108 9.83 16.68 -2.03
CA GLY A 108 9.56 15.39 -1.43
C GLY A 108 8.69 14.47 -2.30
N ALA A 109 8.29 13.35 -1.73
CA ALA A 109 7.40 12.38 -2.38
C ALA A 109 5.97 12.48 -1.86
N VAL A 110 4.99 12.24 -2.74
CA VAL A 110 3.56 12.24 -2.39
C VAL A 110 2.97 10.87 -2.69
N LEU A 111 2.41 10.23 -1.66
CA LEU A 111 1.73 8.95 -1.79
C LEU A 111 0.26 9.16 -2.13
N THR A 112 -0.24 8.45 -3.13
CA THR A 112 -1.64 8.48 -3.58
C THR A 112 -2.17 7.05 -3.77
N GLY A 113 -3.48 6.93 -3.94
CA GLY A 113 -4.15 5.63 -4.07
C GLY A 113 -4.51 5.02 -2.71
N GLY A 114 -5.38 4.00 -2.70
CA GLY A 114 -5.89 3.39 -1.48
C GLY A 114 -4.79 2.78 -0.58
N GLY A 115 -3.70 2.29 -1.17
CA GLY A 115 -2.56 1.76 -0.41
C GLY A 115 -1.84 2.79 0.44
N ALA A 116 -1.91 4.07 0.09
CA ALA A 116 -1.30 5.16 0.85
C ALA A 116 -1.95 5.38 2.22
N ALA A 117 -3.16 4.85 2.45
CA ALA A 117 -3.84 4.90 3.74
C ALA A 117 -3.25 3.94 4.81
N MET A 118 -2.30 3.08 4.42
CA MET A 118 -1.62 2.20 5.37
C MET A 118 -0.85 3.01 6.41
N ALA A 119 -1.02 2.66 7.69
CA ALA A 119 -0.37 3.35 8.79
C ALA A 119 1.17 3.40 8.62
N GLU A 120 1.76 4.59 8.85
CA GLU A 120 3.20 4.85 8.82
C GLU A 120 3.90 4.59 7.46
N LEU A 121 3.15 4.44 6.36
CA LEU A 121 3.74 4.15 5.05
C LEU A 121 4.56 5.34 4.52
N ASP A 122 4.10 6.55 4.73
CA ASP A 122 4.81 7.78 4.39
C ASP A 122 6.16 7.87 5.10
N ARG A 123 6.19 7.56 6.39
CA ARG A 123 7.44 7.53 7.15
C ARG A 123 8.39 6.43 6.67
N ARG A 124 7.87 5.25 6.39
CA ARG A 124 8.68 4.13 5.88
C ARG A 124 9.32 4.47 4.54
N ILE A 125 8.55 5.04 3.61
CA ILE A 125 9.06 5.46 2.30
C ILE A 125 10.00 6.65 2.44
N GLY A 126 9.66 7.65 3.26
CA GLY A 126 10.53 8.80 3.52
C GLY A 126 11.89 8.40 4.10
N GLN A 127 11.91 7.44 5.04
CA GLN A 127 13.16 6.88 5.58
C GLN A 127 13.98 6.13 4.53
N ALA A 128 13.30 5.35 3.67
CA ALA A 128 13.98 4.61 2.61
C ALA A 128 14.62 5.53 1.57
N LEU A 129 13.97 6.66 1.25
CA LEU A 129 14.44 7.63 0.26
C LEU A 129 15.37 8.70 0.84
N GLY A 130 15.36 8.92 2.15
CA GLY A 130 16.05 10.03 2.79
C GLY A 130 15.47 11.42 2.46
N ILE A 131 14.22 11.48 1.98
CA ILE A 131 13.51 12.72 1.62
C ILE A 131 12.14 12.80 2.32
N PRO A 132 11.55 14.01 2.45
CA PRO A 132 10.20 14.15 2.98
C PRO A 132 9.20 13.34 2.14
N CYS A 133 8.31 12.63 2.83
CA CYS A 133 7.23 11.90 2.19
C CYS A 133 5.92 12.17 2.92
N ARG A 134 4.84 12.36 2.18
CA ARG A 134 3.51 12.64 2.74
C ARG A 134 2.42 11.89 1.99
N VAL A 135 1.33 11.62 2.68
CA VAL A 135 0.11 11.10 2.07
C VAL A 135 -0.72 12.28 1.55
N ALA A 136 -1.29 12.15 0.35
CA ALA A 136 -2.21 13.14 -0.20
C ALA A 136 -3.55 13.13 0.56
N ASP A 137 -4.26 14.25 0.54
CA ASP A 137 -5.63 14.34 1.08
C ASP A 137 -6.56 13.39 0.31
N ALA A 138 -7.28 12.53 1.04
CA ALA A 138 -8.13 11.47 0.48
C ALA A 138 -7.43 10.75 -0.69
N PRO A 139 -6.37 9.99 -0.39
CA PRO A 139 -5.42 9.50 -1.40
C PRO A 139 -6.05 8.57 -2.42
N GLU A 140 -7.08 7.82 -2.03
CA GLU A 140 -7.84 6.91 -2.90
C GLU A 140 -8.58 7.63 -4.03
N GLY A 141 -8.98 8.89 -3.80
CA GLY A 141 -9.70 9.72 -4.76
C GLY A 141 -8.82 10.61 -5.66
N CYS A 142 -7.49 10.62 -5.47
CA CYS A 142 -6.62 11.56 -6.19
C CYS A 142 -6.72 11.46 -7.70
N ALA A 143 -6.73 10.26 -8.25
CA ALA A 143 -6.80 10.05 -9.70
C ALA A 143 -8.13 10.56 -10.27
N ILE A 144 -9.26 10.22 -9.64
CA ILE A 144 -10.57 10.66 -10.14
C ILE A 144 -10.75 12.18 -10.01
N ARG A 145 -10.26 12.79 -8.93
CA ARG A 145 -10.27 14.26 -8.78
C ARG A 145 -9.40 14.96 -9.82
N GLY A 146 -8.25 14.37 -10.16
CA GLY A 146 -7.39 14.86 -11.23
C GLY A 146 -8.09 14.83 -12.58
N LEU A 147 -8.71 13.69 -12.92
CA LEU A 147 -9.49 13.56 -14.17
C LEU A 147 -10.66 14.54 -14.21
N TYR A 148 -11.37 14.72 -13.10
CA TYR A 148 -12.47 15.67 -13.03
C TYR A 148 -12.01 17.12 -13.34
N ARG A 149 -10.88 17.56 -12.77
CA ARG A 149 -10.28 18.88 -13.06
C ARG A 149 -9.91 19.05 -14.53
N ILE A 150 -9.37 18.01 -15.16
CA ILE A 150 -9.07 18.02 -16.60
C ILE A 150 -10.36 18.17 -17.43
N MET A 151 -11.43 17.47 -17.04
CA MET A 151 -12.72 17.56 -17.74
C MET A 151 -13.39 18.92 -17.59
N GLU A 152 -13.21 19.59 -16.44
CA GLU A 152 -13.75 20.95 -16.24
C GLU A 152 -13.01 22.01 -17.07
N ASN A 153 -11.71 21.82 -17.31
CA ASN A 153 -10.90 22.79 -18.07
C ASN A 153 -9.89 22.08 -18.99
N PRO A 154 -10.37 21.41 -20.07
CA PRO A 154 -9.52 20.61 -20.94
C PRO A 154 -8.47 21.45 -21.69
N GLU A 155 -8.74 22.72 -21.95
CA GLU A 155 -7.78 23.61 -22.63
C GLU A 155 -6.52 23.88 -21.78
N ALA A 156 -6.70 24.09 -20.47
CA ALA A 156 -5.59 24.31 -19.55
C ALA A 156 -4.67 23.09 -19.41
N TYR A 157 -5.21 21.90 -19.65
CA TYR A 157 -4.48 20.61 -19.53
C TYR A 157 -4.20 19.96 -20.89
N SER A 158 -4.36 20.70 -22.00
CA SER A 158 -4.20 20.16 -23.35
C SER A 158 -2.84 19.49 -23.60
N ALA A 159 -1.74 20.03 -23.00
CA ALA A 159 -0.41 19.44 -23.07
C ALA A 159 -0.29 18.06 -22.37
N MET A 160 -1.20 17.73 -21.45
CA MET A 160 -1.24 16.45 -20.74
C MET A 160 -2.14 15.42 -21.42
N LEU A 161 -2.98 15.86 -22.35
CA LEU A 161 -3.91 14.98 -23.08
C LEU A 161 -3.14 14.35 -24.24
N MET A 162 -3.07 13.01 -24.25
CA MET A 162 -2.48 12.27 -25.38
C MET A 162 -3.36 12.47 -26.61
N ASP A 163 -2.82 13.05 -27.68
CA ASP A 163 -3.49 13.10 -28.98
C ASP A 163 -3.70 11.66 -29.52
N ARG A 164 -4.85 11.39 -30.11
CA ARG A 164 -5.18 10.06 -30.70
C ARG A 164 -4.17 9.60 -31.76
N GLN A 165 -3.42 10.54 -32.36
CA GLN A 165 -2.43 10.23 -33.39
C GLN A 165 -1.14 9.60 -32.84
N SER A 166 -0.84 9.73 -31.53
CA SER A 166 0.33 9.11 -30.91
C SER A 166 0.15 7.62 -30.54
N ARG A 167 -1.01 7.01 -30.83
CA ARG A 167 -1.29 5.60 -30.52
C ARG A 167 -0.75 4.57 -31.51
N GLN A 168 0.07 4.97 -32.52
CA GLN A 168 0.62 4.04 -33.52
C GLN A 168 2.02 3.52 -33.22
N VAL A 169 2.55 3.73 -32.02
CA VAL A 169 3.88 3.22 -31.65
C VAL A 169 3.85 2.55 -30.29
N TRP A 170 3.26 1.34 -30.24
CA TRP A 170 3.59 0.31 -29.24
C TRP A 170 3.23 -1.07 -29.82
#